data_15fbbbf889d1654b370c1713aa64ffe7
#
_entry.id   15fbbbf889d1654b370c1713aa64ffe7
#
_cell.length_a   1.000
_cell.length_b   1.000
_cell.length_c   1.000
_cell.angle_alpha   90.00
_cell.angle_beta   90.00
_cell.angle_gamma   90.00
#
_symmetry.space_group_name_H-M   'P 1'
#
loop_
_entity.id
_entity.type
_entity.pdbx_description
1 polymer ?
#
loop_
_entity_poly.entity_id
_entity_poly.type
_entity_poly.pdbx_seq_one_letter_code
_entity_poly.pdbx_strand_id
1 'polypeptide(L)'
;MYKDRFMRRAIEISARALDVPGTEPFGAVIVKDGRIVGEGLNRSVMNQDPTSHGETEAIRDACRNLGTVDLRGCTLYSSCEPCALCVAAMNIAGIAALYYAADKGQAGAVLGDLPEAARFPVDVDRLSHECGHAVGDRIMPAQQRLDDDAVAILTQWAGIARARL
;
A
#
# COMPACT_ATOMS: atom_id res chain seq x y z
N MET A 1 1.44 -20.08 5.62
CA MET A 1 2.85 -20.55 5.67
C MET A 1 3.61 -20.01 4.48
N TYR A 2 4.82 -19.48 4.70
CA TYR A 2 5.73 -18.94 3.68
C TYR A 2 6.01 -19.92 2.54
N LYS A 3 6.11 -19.42 1.32
CA LYS A 3 6.54 -20.19 0.14
C LYS A 3 7.43 -19.35 -0.76
N ASP A 4 8.66 -19.79 -0.99
CA ASP A 4 9.68 -19.13 -1.82
C ASP A 4 9.16 -18.65 -3.18
N ARG A 5 8.35 -19.46 -3.86
CA ARG A 5 7.83 -19.13 -5.20
C ARG A 5 7.07 -17.80 -5.25
N PHE A 6 6.36 -17.43 -4.18
CA PHE A 6 5.60 -16.19 -4.14
C PHE A 6 6.51 -14.99 -3.89
N MET A 7 7.53 -15.15 -3.05
CA MET A 7 8.53 -14.12 -2.84
C MET A 7 9.36 -13.89 -4.12
N ARG A 8 9.79 -14.97 -4.79
CA ARG A 8 10.45 -14.86 -6.10
C ARG A 8 9.60 -14.11 -7.10
N ARG A 9 8.27 -14.37 -7.12
CA ARG A 9 7.36 -13.65 -8.00
C ARG A 9 7.29 -12.16 -7.68
N ALA A 10 7.23 -11.76 -6.41
CA ALA A 10 7.28 -10.35 -6.01
C ALA A 10 8.58 -9.67 -6.46
N ILE A 11 9.72 -10.36 -6.33
CA ILE A 11 11.03 -9.88 -6.80
C ILE A 11 11.07 -9.80 -8.34
N GLU A 12 10.55 -10.78 -9.06
CA GLU A 12 10.43 -10.73 -10.53
C GLU A 12 9.60 -9.54 -11.01
N ILE A 13 8.51 -9.22 -10.29
CA ILE A 13 7.70 -8.04 -10.59
C ILE A 13 8.51 -6.77 -10.36
N SER A 14 9.26 -6.68 -9.24
CA SER A 14 10.11 -5.51 -8.96
C SER A 14 11.18 -5.31 -10.04
N ALA A 15 11.74 -6.38 -10.59
CA ALA A 15 12.75 -6.32 -11.65
C ALA A 15 12.23 -5.69 -12.96
N ARG A 16 10.91 -5.67 -13.19
CA ARG A 16 10.33 -5.00 -14.38
C ARG A 16 10.61 -3.50 -14.41
N ALA A 17 10.88 -2.88 -13.26
CA ALA A 17 11.24 -1.48 -13.18
C ALA A 17 12.57 -1.15 -13.88
N LEU A 18 13.42 -2.15 -14.12
CA LEU A 18 14.68 -1.97 -14.86
C LEU A 18 14.44 -1.60 -16.33
N ASP A 19 13.30 -2.03 -16.89
CA ASP A 19 12.97 -1.87 -18.32
C ASP A 19 11.76 -0.95 -18.56
N VAL A 20 11.03 -0.56 -17.50
CA VAL A 20 9.79 0.21 -17.65
C VAL A 20 9.92 1.59 -16.98
N PRO A 21 10.14 2.67 -17.77
CA PRO A 21 10.24 4.02 -17.24
C PRO A 21 9.01 4.45 -16.44
N GLY A 22 9.22 5.22 -15.36
CA GLY A 22 8.14 5.71 -14.51
C GLY A 22 7.65 4.68 -13.47
N THR A 23 8.35 3.54 -13.35
CA THR A 23 8.14 2.55 -12.30
C THR A 23 9.33 2.51 -11.34
N GLU A 24 9.10 2.01 -10.12
CA GLU A 24 10.16 1.80 -9.12
C GLU A 24 10.25 0.31 -8.73
N PRO A 25 11.43 -0.18 -8.27
CA PRO A 25 11.69 -1.61 -8.09
C PRO A 25 11.05 -2.18 -6.81
N PHE A 26 9.77 -1.93 -6.64
CA PHE A 26 8.96 -2.46 -5.53
C PHE A 26 7.78 -3.23 -6.09
N GLY A 27 7.85 -4.56 -5.96
CA GLY A 27 6.85 -5.49 -6.46
C GLY A 27 6.18 -6.25 -5.32
N ALA A 28 4.90 -6.57 -5.49
CA ALA A 28 4.15 -7.34 -4.51
C ALA A 28 3.17 -8.33 -5.16
N VAL A 29 2.84 -9.39 -4.43
CA VAL A 29 1.76 -10.32 -4.79
C VAL A 29 0.85 -10.58 -3.60
N ILE A 30 -0.45 -10.73 -3.88
CA ILE A 30 -1.46 -11.20 -2.93
C ILE A 30 -1.76 -12.67 -3.21
N VAL A 31 -1.75 -13.48 -2.17
CA VAL A 31 -1.98 -14.93 -2.25
C VAL A 31 -3.19 -15.31 -1.42
N LYS A 32 -4.11 -16.06 -2.02
CA LYS A 32 -5.25 -16.71 -1.36
C LYS A 32 -5.28 -18.18 -1.73
N ASP A 33 -5.44 -19.08 -0.77
CA ASP A 33 -5.55 -20.54 -0.96
C ASP A 33 -4.43 -21.12 -1.85
N GLY A 34 -3.20 -20.60 -1.67
CA GLY A 34 -2.02 -21.05 -2.40
C GLY A 34 -1.94 -20.62 -3.87
N ARG A 35 -2.77 -19.65 -4.28
CA ARG A 35 -2.77 -19.05 -5.62
C ARG A 35 -2.54 -17.54 -5.54
N ILE A 36 -1.82 -16.99 -6.49
CA ILE A 36 -1.71 -15.53 -6.66
C ILE A 36 -3.04 -15.02 -7.18
N VAL A 37 -3.61 -14.03 -6.49
CA VAL A 37 -4.88 -13.39 -6.82
C VAL A 37 -4.72 -11.91 -7.17
N GLY A 38 -3.54 -11.33 -6.93
CA GLY A 38 -3.21 -9.96 -7.31
C GLY A 38 -1.71 -9.76 -7.40
N GLU A 39 -1.28 -8.93 -8.33
CA GLU A 39 0.11 -8.52 -8.55
C GLU A 39 0.21 -7.00 -8.63
N GLY A 40 1.31 -6.42 -8.16
CA GLY A 40 1.53 -4.99 -8.21
C GLY A 40 2.99 -4.63 -8.35
N LEU A 41 3.25 -3.62 -9.16
CA LEU A 41 4.54 -2.92 -9.30
C LEU A 41 4.32 -1.46 -8.91
N ASN A 42 5.29 -0.82 -8.28
CA ASN A 42 5.22 0.61 -8.02
C ASN A 42 5.20 1.37 -9.34
N ARG A 43 4.13 2.17 -9.53
CA ARG A 43 3.85 2.98 -10.72
C ARG A 43 3.55 4.43 -10.36
N SER A 44 4.07 4.92 -9.26
CA SER A 44 3.73 6.26 -8.73
C SER A 44 3.93 7.34 -9.77
N VAL A 45 5.08 7.37 -10.44
CA VAL A 45 5.39 8.36 -11.48
C VAL A 45 4.57 8.09 -12.75
N MET A 46 4.50 6.84 -13.21
CA MET A 46 3.74 6.46 -14.41
C MET A 46 2.26 6.83 -14.31
N ASN A 47 1.64 6.59 -13.16
CA ASN A 47 0.22 6.85 -12.92
C ASN A 47 -0.06 8.27 -12.42
N GLN A 48 0.99 9.08 -12.16
CA GLN A 48 0.87 10.39 -11.47
C GLN A 48 0.07 10.24 -10.15
N ASP A 49 0.28 9.13 -9.46
CA ASP A 49 -0.39 8.77 -8.21
C ASP A 49 0.67 8.36 -7.17
N PRO A 50 0.97 9.22 -6.17
CA PRO A 50 1.98 8.91 -5.15
C PRO A 50 1.59 7.73 -4.24
N THR A 51 0.36 7.23 -4.32
CA THR A 51 -0.12 6.06 -3.58
C THR A 51 -0.03 4.76 -4.38
N SER A 52 0.40 4.81 -5.65
CA SER A 52 0.52 3.65 -6.55
C SER A 52 1.78 2.83 -6.24
N HIS A 53 1.93 2.39 -4.98
CA HIS A 53 2.99 1.50 -4.53
C HIS A 53 2.69 0.05 -4.94
N GLY A 54 3.71 -0.80 -4.99
CA GLY A 54 3.56 -2.21 -5.40
C GLY A 54 2.51 -2.96 -4.59
N GLU A 55 2.49 -2.77 -3.28
CA GLU A 55 1.52 -3.40 -2.38
C GLU A 55 0.10 -2.88 -2.61
N THR A 56 -0.09 -1.57 -2.77
CA THR A 56 -1.41 -0.99 -3.03
C THR A 56 -1.94 -1.40 -4.40
N GLU A 57 -1.08 -1.48 -5.41
CA GLU A 57 -1.45 -2.01 -6.73
C GLU A 57 -1.83 -3.49 -6.66
N ALA A 58 -1.09 -4.31 -5.91
CA ALA A 58 -1.43 -5.71 -5.70
C ALA A 58 -2.79 -5.89 -4.98
N ILE A 59 -3.08 -5.04 -3.98
CA ILE A 59 -4.40 -5.01 -3.30
C ILE A 59 -5.50 -4.64 -4.29
N ARG A 60 -5.33 -3.57 -5.07
CA ARG A 60 -6.31 -3.13 -6.11
C ARG A 60 -6.57 -4.25 -7.11
N ASP A 61 -5.51 -4.92 -7.56
CA ASP A 61 -5.61 -6.01 -8.51
C ASP A 61 -6.34 -7.22 -7.92
N ALA A 62 -5.99 -7.62 -6.69
CA ALA A 62 -6.68 -8.71 -5.99
C ALA A 62 -8.17 -8.41 -5.77
N CYS A 63 -8.51 -7.18 -5.38
CA CYS A 63 -9.91 -6.77 -5.20
C CYS A 63 -10.71 -6.88 -6.50
N ARG A 64 -10.13 -6.46 -7.64
CA ARG A 64 -10.77 -6.61 -8.96
C ARG A 64 -10.96 -8.07 -9.33
N ASN A 65 -9.91 -8.87 -9.18
CA ASN A 65 -9.91 -10.29 -9.57
C ASN A 65 -10.87 -11.14 -8.71
N LEU A 66 -11.04 -10.77 -7.44
CA LEU A 66 -11.94 -11.48 -6.52
C LEU A 66 -13.35 -10.87 -6.45
N GLY A 67 -13.57 -9.69 -7.02
CA GLY A 67 -14.85 -8.98 -6.96
C GLY A 67 -15.24 -8.53 -5.55
N THR A 68 -14.26 -8.25 -4.67
CA THR A 68 -14.50 -7.87 -3.27
C THR A 68 -13.39 -6.97 -2.74
N VAL A 69 -13.71 -6.14 -1.75
CA VAL A 69 -12.73 -5.36 -0.98
C VAL A 69 -12.24 -6.11 0.26
N ASP A 70 -12.83 -7.25 0.57
CA ASP A 70 -12.49 -8.09 1.73
C ASP A 70 -11.43 -9.13 1.33
N LEU A 71 -10.18 -8.86 1.74
CA LEU A 71 -9.03 -9.74 1.50
C LEU A 71 -8.63 -10.54 2.76
N ARG A 72 -9.56 -10.74 3.69
CA ARG A 72 -9.29 -11.58 4.86
C ARG A 72 -8.89 -12.99 4.43
N GLY A 73 -7.91 -13.55 5.14
CA GLY A 73 -7.30 -14.83 4.79
C GLY A 73 -6.25 -14.78 3.68
N CYS A 74 -6.07 -13.62 3.03
CA CYS A 74 -4.98 -13.43 2.07
C CYS A 74 -3.65 -13.14 2.75
N THR A 75 -2.56 -13.49 2.07
CA THR A 75 -1.19 -13.19 2.47
C THR A 75 -0.54 -12.30 1.41
N LEU A 76 0.16 -11.25 1.84
CA LEU A 76 0.95 -10.39 0.98
C LEU A 76 2.43 -10.79 1.02
N TYR A 77 3.07 -10.85 -0.15
CA TYR A 77 4.50 -10.96 -0.31
C TYR A 77 5.01 -9.69 -1.01
N SER A 78 5.98 -9.01 -0.43
CA SER A 78 6.57 -7.78 -0.98
C SER A 78 8.08 -7.94 -1.18
N SER A 79 8.61 -7.41 -2.28
CA SER A 79 10.05 -7.38 -2.54
C SER A 79 10.82 -6.48 -1.56
N CYS A 80 10.13 -5.55 -0.90
CA CYS A 80 10.69 -4.67 0.13
C CYS A 80 9.71 -4.50 1.29
N GLU A 81 10.22 -4.14 2.47
CA GLU A 81 9.42 -3.85 3.65
C GLU A 81 8.41 -2.73 3.35
N PRO A 82 7.10 -2.95 3.57
CA PRO A 82 6.07 -1.97 3.30
C PRO A 82 6.21 -0.70 4.15
N CYS A 83 6.00 0.46 3.55
CA CYS A 83 5.89 1.72 4.27
C CYS A 83 4.55 1.85 5.01
N ALA A 84 4.38 2.87 5.84
CA ALA A 84 3.16 3.08 6.64
C ALA A 84 1.88 3.18 5.78
N LEU A 85 1.93 3.75 4.57
CA LEU A 85 0.81 3.75 3.63
C LEU A 85 0.37 2.32 3.29
N CYS A 86 1.34 1.47 2.92
CA CYS A 86 1.06 0.08 2.52
C CYS A 86 0.57 -0.76 3.71
N VAL A 87 1.15 -0.54 4.90
CA VAL A 87 0.69 -1.19 6.14
C VAL A 87 -0.77 -0.79 6.44
N ALA A 88 -1.12 0.49 6.32
CA ALA A 88 -2.50 0.94 6.49
C ALA A 88 -3.44 0.29 5.46
N ALA A 89 -3.05 0.27 4.18
CA ALA A 89 -3.84 -0.38 3.12
C ALA A 89 -4.05 -1.88 3.37
N MET A 90 -3.02 -2.60 3.82
CA MET A 90 -3.13 -4.02 4.18
C MET A 90 -4.13 -4.24 5.32
N ASN A 91 -4.08 -3.40 6.37
CA ASN A 91 -5.01 -3.50 7.49
C ASN A 91 -6.45 -3.19 7.07
N ILE A 92 -6.68 -2.16 6.26
CA ILE A 92 -8.01 -1.83 5.72
C ILE A 92 -8.57 -2.99 4.90
N ALA A 93 -7.75 -3.63 4.06
CA ALA A 93 -8.15 -4.76 3.24
C ALA A 93 -8.31 -6.08 4.02
N GLY A 94 -7.81 -6.16 5.26
CA GLY A 94 -7.88 -7.35 6.10
C GLY A 94 -6.84 -8.41 5.78
N ILE A 95 -5.68 -8.04 5.19
CA ILE A 95 -4.59 -8.98 4.91
C ILE A 95 -4.13 -9.67 6.20
N ALA A 96 -4.08 -11.00 6.19
CA ALA A 96 -3.84 -11.81 7.38
C ALA A 96 -2.34 -11.96 7.73
N ALA A 97 -1.45 -11.88 6.75
CA ALA A 97 -0.01 -12.06 6.95
C ALA A 97 0.80 -11.33 5.88
N LEU A 98 2.01 -10.93 6.27
CA LEU A 98 2.99 -10.28 5.40
C LEU A 98 4.30 -11.06 5.43
N TYR A 99 4.92 -11.22 4.26
CA TYR A 99 6.31 -11.60 4.08
C TYR A 99 6.99 -10.57 3.19
N TYR A 100 8.21 -10.16 3.53
CA TYR A 100 8.98 -9.21 2.72
C TYR A 100 10.44 -9.67 2.58
N ALA A 101 11.13 -9.21 1.53
CA ALA A 101 12.49 -9.59 1.23
C ALA A 101 13.50 -8.57 1.77
N ALA A 102 13.70 -7.42 1.12
CA ALA A 102 14.60 -6.38 1.62
C ALA A 102 13.93 -5.58 2.75
N ASP A 103 14.67 -5.25 3.81
CA ASP A 103 14.19 -4.34 4.85
C ASP A 103 14.41 -2.86 4.47
N LYS A 104 13.86 -1.95 5.28
CA LYS A 104 13.99 -0.49 5.08
C LYS A 104 15.44 -0.03 5.12
N GLY A 105 16.25 -0.61 5.99
CA GLY A 105 17.67 -0.27 6.10
C GLY A 105 18.45 -0.66 4.85
N GLN A 106 18.21 -1.86 4.32
CA GLN A 106 18.80 -2.33 3.07
C GLN A 106 18.39 -1.47 1.88
N ALA A 107 17.10 -1.14 1.77
CA ALA A 107 16.59 -0.26 0.72
C ALA A 107 17.19 1.16 0.85
N GLY A 108 17.25 1.71 2.06
CA GLY A 108 17.83 3.02 2.33
C GLY A 108 19.32 3.10 1.99
N ALA A 109 20.08 2.04 2.25
CA ALA A 109 21.50 1.97 1.90
C ALA A 109 21.78 2.02 0.39
N VAL A 110 20.81 1.60 -0.42
CA VAL A 110 20.94 1.57 -1.91
C VAL A 110 20.31 2.77 -2.59
N LEU A 111 19.19 3.29 -2.04
CA LEU A 111 18.37 4.30 -2.70
C LEU A 111 18.41 5.67 -2.02
N GLY A 112 18.98 5.75 -0.81
CA GLY A 112 18.88 6.93 0.05
C GLY A 112 19.71 8.14 -0.42
N ASP A 113 20.71 7.94 -1.26
CA ASP A 113 21.56 8.98 -1.84
C ASP A 113 21.14 9.41 -3.25
N LEU A 114 20.05 8.85 -3.78
CA LEU A 114 19.54 9.22 -5.09
C LEU A 114 19.04 10.69 -5.07
N PRO A 115 19.37 11.49 -6.10
CA PRO A 115 18.87 12.85 -6.21
C PRO A 115 17.35 12.88 -6.44
N GLU A 116 16.67 13.92 -5.96
CA GLU A 116 15.22 14.09 -6.12
C GLU A 116 14.75 14.01 -7.58
N ALA A 117 15.60 14.43 -8.53
CA ALA A 117 15.31 14.31 -9.95
C ALA A 117 15.24 12.86 -10.45
N ALA A 118 15.89 11.92 -9.75
CA ALA A 118 15.86 10.51 -10.08
C ALA A 118 14.74 9.75 -9.34
N ARG A 119 14.42 10.18 -8.12
CA ARG A 119 13.40 9.58 -7.29
C ARG A 119 12.80 10.60 -6.34
N PHE A 120 11.45 10.71 -6.32
CA PHE A 120 10.76 11.57 -5.35
C PHE A 120 11.04 11.06 -3.92
N PRO A 121 11.55 11.93 -3.02
CA PRO A 121 11.90 11.51 -1.67
C PRO A 121 10.65 11.22 -0.84
N VAL A 122 10.66 10.07 -0.16
CA VAL A 122 9.65 9.71 0.83
C VAL A 122 10.32 9.63 2.19
N ASP A 123 9.98 10.56 3.07
CA ASP A 123 10.41 10.52 4.47
C ASP A 123 9.57 9.45 5.22
N VAL A 124 10.11 8.24 5.31
CA VAL A 124 9.43 7.09 5.90
C VAL A 124 9.26 7.22 7.42
N ASP A 125 10.15 7.93 8.10
CA ASP A 125 10.09 8.14 9.54
C ASP A 125 8.99 9.16 9.86
N ARG A 126 8.95 10.28 9.13
CA ARG A 126 7.85 11.23 9.22
C ARG A 126 6.51 10.57 8.90
N LEU A 127 6.43 9.79 7.83
CA LEU A 127 5.21 9.08 7.46
C LEU A 127 4.72 8.16 8.58
N SER A 128 5.64 7.42 9.21
CA SER A 128 5.32 6.55 10.34
C SER A 128 4.85 7.34 11.56
N HIS A 129 5.48 8.47 11.86
CA HIS A 129 5.07 9.39 12.91
C HIS A 129 3.65 9.91 12.66
N GLU A 130 3.37 10.48 11.49
CA GLU A 130 2.06 11.04 11.13
C GLU A 130 0.93 10.00 11.26
N CYS A 131 1.19 8.76 10.81
CA CYS A 131 0.19 7.69 10.88
C CYS A 131 -0.04 7.15 12.29
N GLY A 132 0.96 7.24 13.17
CA GLY A 132 0.92 6.69 14.53
C GLY A 132 0.37 7.66 15.59
N HIS A 133 0.10 8.91 15.25
CA HIS A 133 -0.26 9.95 16.22
C HIS A 133 -1.68 10.51 16.00
N ALA A 134 -2.28 10.97 17.07
CA ALA A 134 -3.54 11.72 17.02
C ALA A 134 -3.36 13.03 16.26
N VAL A 135 -4.44 13.56 15.69
CA VAL A 135 -4.39 14.75 14.80
C VAL A 135 -3.66 15.94 15.44
N GLY A 136 -3.83 16.16 16.77
CA GLY A 136 -3.18 17.27 17.49
C GLY A 136 -1.67 17.10 17.70
N ASP A 137 -1.15 15.88 17.57
CA ASP A 137 0.26 15.54 17.80
C ASP A 137 1.05 15.36 16.50
N ARG A 138 0.40 15.57 15.34
CA ARG A 138 1.02 15.45 14.03
C ARG A 138 1.84 16.68 13.67
N ILE A 139 2.86 16.49 12.86
CA ILE A 139 3.68 17.57 12.30
C ILE A 139 2.88 18.35 11.25
N MET A 140 2.04 17.65 10.48
CA MET A 140 1.17 18.27 9.47
C MET A 140 0.06 19.08 10.16
N PRO A 141 -0.02 20.39 9.96
CA PRO A 141 -1.08 21.20 10.53
C PRO A 141 -2.46 20.74 10.08
N ALA A 142 -3.37 20.56 11.04
CA ALA A 142 -4.74 20.11 10.77
C ALA A 142 -5.74 20.90 11.62
N GLN A 143 -6.90 21.21 11.03
CA GLN A 143 -7.99 21.88 11.73
C GLN A 143 -9.33 21.28 11.29
N GLN A 144 -10.19 21.00 12.26
CA GLN A 144 -11.57 20.59 11.99
C GLN A 144 -12.42 21.82 11.60
N ARG A 145 -13.23 21.68 10.55
CA ARG A 145 -14.18 22.70 10.07
C ARG A 145 -15.41 22.00 9.49
N LEU A 146 -16.58 22.62 9.63
CA LEU A 146 -17.86 22.16 9.07
C LEU A 146 -18.21 20.71 9.47
N ASP A 147 -17.94 20.36 10.69
CA ASP A 147 -18.17 19.03 11.25
C ASP A 147 -19.67 18.66 11.26
N ASP A 148 -20.57 19.58 11.62
CA ASP A 148 -22.01 19.34 11.59
C ASP A 148 -22.52 18.99 10.20
N ASP A 149 -22.08 19.73 9.17
CA ASP A 149 -22.47 19.46 7.77
C ASP A 149 -21.96 18.08 7.31
N ALA A 150 -20.71 17.75 7.66
CA ALA A 150 -20.14 16.45 7.33
C ALA A 150 -20.86 15.29 8.06
N VAL A 151 -21.14 15.46 9.34
CA VAL A 151 -21.88 14.47 10.17
C VAL A 151 -23.30 14.27 9.65
N ALA A 152 -23.98 15.30 9.16
CA ALA A 152 -25.29 15.18 8.53
C ALA A 152 -25.27 14.23 7.33
N ILE A 153 -24.27 14.33 6.45
CA ILE A 153 -24.11 13.42 5.31
C ILE A 153 -23.82 11.98 5.74
N LEU A 154 -22.92 11.80 6.72
CA LEU A 154 -22.63 10.47 7.28
C LEU A 154 -23.89 9.81 7.85
N THR A 155 -24.73 10.59 8.54
CA THR A 155 -25.98 10.12 9.14
C THR A 155 -26.98 9.68 8.05
N GLN A 156 -27.15 10.47 7.00
CA GLN A 156 -28.01 10.13 5.86
C GLN A 156 -27.53 8.86 5.17
N TRP A 157 -26.24 8.76 4.89
CA TRP A 157 -25.65 7.58 4.25
C TRP A 157 -25.86 6.32 5.10
N ALA A 158 -25.63 6.42 6.42
CA ALA A 158 -25.81 5.31 7.34
C ALA A 158 -27.29 4.84 7.36
N GLY A 159 -28.26 5.76 7.27
CA GLY A 159 -29.68 5.44 7.13
C GLY A 159 -29.97 4.63 5.85
N ILE A 160 -29.43 5.08 4.72
CA ILE A 160 -29.56 4.37 3.43
C ILE A 160 -28.91 2.98 3.49
N ALA A 161 -27.72 2.88 4.09
CA ALA A 161 -27.00 1.60 4.19
C ALA A 161 -27.78 0.58 5.03
N ARG A 162 -28.37 1.00 6.15
CA ARG A 162 -29.22 0.12 6.99
C ARG A 162 -30.48 -0.35 6.26
N ALA A 163 -31.08 0.50 5.41
CA ALA A 163 -32.29 0.16 4.67
C ALA A 163 -32.06 -0.82 3.52
N ARG A 164 -30.79 -1.11 3.17
CA ARG A 164 -30.41 -2.07 2.11
C ARG A 164 -30.10 -3.48 2.64
N LEU A 165 -30.11 -3.68 3.97
CA LEU A 165 -29.90 -4.97 4.63
C LEU A 165 -31.22 -5.71 4.80
#